data_cd2e3b5735a9eb57910a0c09e6dbc5f1
#
_entry.id   cd2e3b5735a9eb57910a0c09e6dbc5f1
#
_cell.length_a   1.000
_cell.length_b   1.000
_cell.length_c   1.000
_cell.angle_alpha   90.00
_cell.angle_beta   90.00
_cell.angle_gamma   90.00
#
_symmetry.space_group_name_H-M   'P 1'
#
loop_
_entity.id
_entity.type
_entity.pdbx_description
1 polymer ?
#
loop_
_entity_poly.entity_id
_entity_poly.type
_entity_poly.pdbx_seq_one_letter_code
_entity_poly.pdbx_strand_id
1 'polypeptide(L)'
;MSHTFTPLWAKQAVWYQIFPERFCNGDPNNDPTLADLRGAYPHDVTSAWQIHPWASDWYALQPYERANGRDLEFNQQRRRYGGDLQGIIDKLDYLQDLGVNALYLTPVFESPSAHKYDGATYHHIDPNFGPDPVGDRKLIASEVGHDPSTWHWTAADKLALRLIEDVHARNMRLIFDGVFNHVGRNHWAFRDVVARQRLSPYKDWFKVKSWNDPQTGARFDYEGWWGFKDLPEVRQDENGLVAGARDYVFAITRRWMDPNNDGDPRDGIDGWRLDVAKCVHHNFWKQWRALVRRINPEAYLTGEVIETLPVLATFLQGDEFDAVMNYSFTYACTEFFVDEKRRISVSEFDRSLRELREAFPGEVAYVMQNLVDSHDTDRIASRLVNRDRERMREWLKYYQWSKVVHTPDYETRKPNEQERRVQKLIALFQMTYVGAPMIYYGDEAGMWGANDPCCRKPMLWEELEYEDEAVLPNGERRERAARVAVDCELFAYYRKLIQIRRSHPALQLGDFKTLLCDESRELYAFSRSYEGQTLAAVINNGKQDQRLNGSLLGPGRFADLMEDEVIEGGTDFEVKAQTGRILLQG
;
A
#
# COMPACT_ATOMS: atom_id res chain seq x y z
N MET A 1 4.29 -3.87 -34.53
CA MET A 1 3.50 -3.70 -33.29
C MET A 1 4.49 -3.39 -32.21
N SER A 2 4.46 -2.19 -31.60
CA SER A 2 5.30 -1.91 -30.43
C SER A 2 4.82 -2.85 -29.32
N HIS A 3 5.69 -3.74 -28.87
CA HIS A 3 5.38 -4.54 -27.69
C HIS A 3 5.24 -3.58 -26.52
N THR A 4 4.00 -3.35 -26.07
CA THR A 4 3.74 -2.69 -24.81
C THR A 4 4.34 -3.56 -23.71
N PHE A 5 5.24 -3.03 -22.91
CA PHE A 5 5.86 -3.78 -21.83
C PHE A 5 5.00 -3.80 -20.55
N THR A 6 3.87 -3.09 -20.54
CA THR A 6 2.93 -2.99 -19.42
C THR A 6 1.65 -3.76 -19.73
N PRO A 7 1.09 -4.55 -18.80
CA PRO A 7 -0.14 -5.28 -19.01
C PRO A 7 -1.35 -4.34 -19.13
N LEU A 8 -2.23 -4.63 -20.09
CA LEU A 8 -3.41 -3.79 -20.35
C LEU A 8 -4.31 -3.66 -19.12
N TRP A 9 -4.55 -4.76 -18.41
CA TRP A 9 -5.41 -4.77 -17.23
C TRP A 9 -4.92 -3.81 -16.13
N ALA A 10 -3.60 -3.58 -16.01
CA ALA A 10 -3.04 -2.68 -15.02
C ALA A 10 -3.37 -1.20 -15.28
N LYS A 11 -3.62 -0.81 -16.55
CA LYS A 11 -4.12 0.53 -16.90
C LYS A 11 -5.56 0.75 -16.45
N GLN A 12 -6.32 -0.34 -16.39
CA GLN A 12 -7.73 -0.38 -15.99
C GLN A 12 -7.91 -0.63 -14.49
N ALA A 13 -6.81 -0.85 -13.77
CA ALA A 13 -6.85 -1.18 -12.36
C ALA A 13 -7.32 0.01 -11.51
N VAL A 14 -8.14 -0.32 -10.52
CA VAL A 14 -8.37 0.45 -9.31
C VAL A 14 -7.89 -0.42 -8.18
N TRP A 15 -6.74 -0.08 -7.64
CA TRP A 15 -6.06 -0.84 -6.61
C TRP A 15 -6.67 -0.62 -5.24
N TYR A 16 -6.69 -1.67 -4.44
CA TYR A 16 -7.01 -1.61 -3.02
C TYR A 16 -5.88 -2.29 -2.22
N GLN A 17 -5.19 -1.51 -1.40
CA GLN A 17 -4.11 -2.01 -0.56
C GLN A 17 -4.67 -2.54 0.75
N ILE A 18 -4.38 -3.79 1.08
CA ILE A 18 -4.82 -4.47 2.30
C ILE A 18 -3.60 -4.73 3.21
N PHE A 19 -3.75 -4.42 4.48
CA PHE A 19 -2.87 -4.86 5.57
C PHE A 19 -3.55 -6.06 6.26
N PRO A 20 -3.21 -7.32 5.92
CA PRO A 20 -4.02 -8.49 6.28
C PRO A 20 -4.36 -8.60 7.76
N GLU A 21 -3.38 -8.45 8.64
CA GLU A 21 -3.52 -8.55 10.10
C GLU A 21 -4.49 -7.50 10.70
N ARG A 22 -4.84 -6.45 9.93
CA ARG A 22 -5.72 -5.35 10.34
C ARG A 22 -7.00 -5.27 9.51
N PHE A 23 -7.24 -6.20 8.60
CA PHE A 23 -8.37 -6.08 7.67
C PHE A 23 -9.62 -6.76 8.19
N CYS A 24 -9.58 -8.06 8.47
CA CYS A 24 -10.69 -8.81 9.06
C CYS A 24 -10.19 -10.10 9.70
N ASN A 25 -10.64 -10.42 10.90
CA ASN A 25 -10.41 -11.72 11.54
C ASN A 25 -11.53 -12.66 11.09
N GLY A 26 -11.22 -13.62 10.22
CA GLY A 26 -12.17 -14.60 9.68
C GLY A 26 -12.21 -15.91 10.46
N ASP A 27 -11.13 -16.25 11.16
CA ASP A 27 -11.04 -17.46 11.97
C ASP A 27 -10.31 -17.23 13.31
N PRO A 28 -11.02 -16.92 14.40
CA PRO A 28 -10.40 -16.70 15.70
C PRO A 28 -9.61 -17.90 16.26
N ASN A 29 -9.72 -19.10 15.65
CA ASN A 29 -8.94 -20.26 16.10
C ASN A 29 -7.49 -20.23 15.62
N ASN A 30 -7.18 -19.41 14.62
CA ASN A 30 -5.82 -19.21 14.10
C ASN A 30 -5.09 -18.01 14.73
N ASP A 31 -5.76 -17.28 15.63
CA ASP A 31 -5.22 -16.10 16.28
C ASP A 31 -3.79 -16.34 16.82
N PRO A 32 -2.84 -15.40 16.61
CA PRO A 32 -1.51 -15.54 17.16
C PRO A 32 -1.50 -15.58 18.68
N THR A 33 -0.52 -16.25 19.24
CA THR A 33 -0.24 -16.35 20.67
C THR A 33 0.98 -15.50 21.03
N LEU A 34 1.24 -15.30 22.33
CA LEU A 34 2.45 -14.62 22.79
C LEU A 34 3.73 -15.29 22.25
N ALA A 35 3.73 -16.61 22.03
CA ALA A 35 4.87 -17.33 21.48
C ALA A 35 5.20 -16.92 20.02
N ASP A 36 4.19 -16.52 19.26
CA ASP A 36 4.32 -16.13 17.87
C ASP A 36 4.98 -14.75 17.70
N LEU A 37 4.99 -13.91 18.75
CA LEU A 37 5.71 -12.65 18.79
C LEU A 37 7.22 -12.81 18.97
N ARG A 38 7.72 -14.04 19.16
CA ARG A 38 9.15 -14.26 19.40
C ARG A 38 9.99 -13.87 18.18
N GLY A 39 10.82 -12.85 18.36
CA GLY A 39 11.66 -12.27 17.31
C GLY A 39 11.15 -10.95 16.77
N ALA A 40 9.87 -10.60 17.01
CA ALA A 40 9.36 -9.29 16.67
C ALA A 40 9.83 -8.20 17.65
N TYR A 41 10.10 -7.01 17.14
CA TYR A 41 10.27 -5.83 18.00
C TYR A 41 8.99 -5.59 18.84
N PRO A 42 9.07 -5.25 20.11
CA PRO A 42 10.24 -4.89 20.93
C PRO A 42 10.92 -6.09 21.66
N HIS A 43 10.83 -7.31 21.15
CA HIS A 43 11.48 -8.54 21.66
C HIS A 43 11.01 -8.99 23.04
N ASP A 44 9.81 -8.62 23.45
CA ASP A 44 9.22 -9.01 24.73
C ASP A 44 8.17 -10.13 24.53
N VAL A 45 8.47 -11.30 25.06
CA VAL A 45 7.57 -12.47 25.14
C VAL A 45 7.27 -12.87 26.58
N THR A 46 7.47 -11.95 27.53
CA THR A 46 7.31 -12.20 28.97
C THR A 46 6.18 -11.39 29.59
N SER A 47 5.96 -10.17 29.11
CA SER A 47 4.87 -9.32 29.59
C SER A 47 3.50 -9.86 29.22
N ALA A 48 2.50 -9.62 30.04
CA ALA A 48 1.11 -9.98 29.76
C ALA A 48 0.70 -9.54 28.34
N TRP A 49 -0.02 -10.42 27.67
CA TRP A 49 -0.44 -10.22 26.28
C TRP A 49 -1.67 -11.07 25.95
N GLN A 50 -2.49 -10.54 25.06
CA GLN A 50 -3.60 -11.25 24.43
C GLN A 50 -3.92 -10.60 23.08
N ILE A 51 -4.76 -11.24 22.26
CA ILE A 51 -5.34 -10.60 21.08
C ILE A 51 -6.02 -9.31 21.50
N HIS A 52 -5.70 -8.21 20.78
CA HIS A 52 -6.24 -6.90 21.09
C HIS A 52 -7.69 -6.80 20.61
N PRO A 53 -8.62 -6.24 21.41
CA PRO A 53 -10.00 -6.11 20.99
C PRO A 53 -10.11 -5.24 19.73
N TRP A 54 -10.78 -5.74 18.69
CA TRP A 54 -10.88 -5.11 17.37
C TRP A 54 -11.48 -3.69 17.43
N ALA A 55 -12.50 -3.52 18.24
CA ALA A 55 -13.30 -2.30 18.31
C ALA A 55 -12.90 -1.33 19.43
N SER A 56 -11.75 -1.53 20.08
CA SER A 56 -11.32 -0.70 21.21
C SER A 56 -10.76 0.66 20.75
N ASP A 57 -10.82 1.66 21.65
CA ASP A 57 -10.14 2.94 21.44
C ASP A 57 -8.63 2.71 21.18
N TRP A 58 -8.15 3.16 20.02
CA TRP A 58 -6.78 2.92 19.57
C TRP A 58 -5.70 3.44 20.54
N TYR A 59 -5.95 4.54 21.21
CA TYR A 59 -4.99 5.15 22.13
C TYR A 59 -5.17 4.70 23.58
N ALA A 60 -6.26 3.99 23.92
CA ALA A 60 -6.49 3.46 25.26
C ALA A 60 -5.70 2.16 25.48
N LEU A 61 -4.92 2.13 26.57
CA LEU A 61 -4.27 0.90 27.01
C LEU A 61 -5.32 -0.08 27.56
N GLN A 62 -5.28 -1.33 27.14
CA GLN A 62 -6.10 -2.41 27.68
C GLN A 62 -5.59 -2.87 29.06
N PRO A 63 -6.40 -3.57 29.87
CA PRO A 63 -5.97 -4.05 31.20
C PRO A 63 -4.64 -4.82 31.20
N TYR A 64 -4.42 -5.67 30.19
CA TYR A 64 -3.18 -6.44 30.07
C TYR A 64 -1.98 -5.55 29.70
N GLU A 65 -2.18 -4.47 28.94
CA GLU A 65 -1.16 -3.49 28.59
C GLU A 65 -0.81 -2.61 29.81
N ARG A 66 -1.80 -2.20 30.59
CA ARG A 66 -1.54 -1.47 31.84
C ARG A 66 -0.77 -2.31 32.86
N ALA A 67 -0.99 -3.63 32.88
CA ALA A 67 -0.32 -4.53 33.82
C ALA A 67 1.20 -4.64 33.56
N ASN A 68 1.69 -4.37 32.35
CA ASN A 68 3.13 -4.43 32.04
C ASN A 68 3.88 -3.13 32.38
N GLY A 69 3.18 -2.04 32.66
CA GLY A 69 3.77 -0.73 33.03
C GLY A 69 4.56 -0.03 31.93
N ARG A 70 4.38 -0.45 30.67
CA ARG A 70 5.05 0.11 29.50
C ARG A 70 4.17 1.18 28.85
N ASP A 71 4.80 2.03 28.03
CA ASP A 71 4.12 3.09 27.29
C ASP A 71 3.24 2.57 26.15
N LEU A 72 2.54 3.49 25.51
CA LEU A 72 1.64 3.20 24.40
C LEU A 72 2.39 2.64 23.20
N GLU A 73 3.53 3.22 22.82
CA GLU A 73 4.32 2.79 21.66
C GLU A 73 4.75 1.34 21.77
N PHE A 74 5.35 0.97 22.90
CA PHE A 74 5.73 -0.41 23.19
C PHE A 74 4.55 -1.37 23.02
N ASN A 75 3.39 -1.01 23.55
CA ASN A 75 2.19 -1.85 23.49
C ASN A 75 1.63 -1.92 22.08
N GLN A 76 1.55 -0.80 21.34
CA GLN A 76 1.07 -0.78 19.96
C GLN A 76 1.89 -1.68 19.02
N GLN A 77 3.22 -1.75 19.21
CA GLN A 77 4.08 -2.65 18.44
C GLN A 77 3.78 -4.14 18.71
N ARG A 78 3.26 -4.47 19.88
CA ARG A 78 2.89 -5.85 20.27
C ARG A 78 1.45 -6.22 19.96
N ARG A 79 0.59 -5.25 19.62
CA ARG A 79 -0.82 -5.54 19.31
C ARG A 79 -0.96 -6.42 18.09
N ARG A 80 -1.76 -7.46 18.22
CA ARG A 80 -2.26 -8.30 17.14
C ARG A 80 -3.78 -8.32 17.22
N TYR A 81 -4.43 -8.28 16.07
CA TYR A 81 -5.89 -8.24 15.95
C TYR A 81 -6.44 -9.51 15.30
N GLY A 82 -5.57 -10.37 14.81
CA GLY A 82 -5.95 -11.67 14.24
C GLY A 82 -6.54 -11.60 12.84
N GLY A 83 -6.37 -10.49 12.11
CA GLY A 83 -6.76 -10.45 10.71
C GLY A 83 -6.01 -11.52 9.90
N ASP A 84 -6.71 -12.20 8.98
CA ASP A 84 -6.23 -13.38 8.27
C ASP A 84 -6.74 -13.48 6.82
N LEU A 85 -6.36 -14.54 6.10
CA LEU A 85 -6.79 -14.74 4.72
C LEU A 85 -8.27 -15.11 4.62
N GLN A 86 -8.83 -15.81 5.61
CA GLN A 86 -10.27 -16.10 5.62
C GLN A 86 -11.08 -14.81 5.74
N GLY A 87 -10.66 -13.89 6.60
CA GLY A 87 -11.27 -12.56 6.72
C GLY A 87 -11.21 -11.75 5.42
N ILE A 88 -10.13 -11.87 4.64
CA ILE A 88 -10.07 -11.25 3.30
C ILE A 88 -11.08 -11.91 2.37
N ILE A 89 -11.16 -13.24 2.34
CA ILE A 89 -12.14 -14.00 1.54
C ILE A 89 -13.57 -13.58 1.89
N ASP A 90 -13.90 -13.50 3.17
CA ASP A 90 -15.24 -13.12 3.67
C ASP A 90 -15.63 -11.68 3.26
N LYS A 91 -14.67 -10.83 2.96
CA LYS A 91 -14.88 -9.42 2.56
C LYS A 91 -14.70 -9.15 1.06
N LEU A 92 -14.52 -10.18 0.23
CA LEU A 92 -14.40 -10.00 -1.23
C LEU A 92 -15.65 -9.38 -1.85
N ASP A 93 -16.84 -9.66 -1.32
CA ASP A 93 -18.08 -9.06 -1.82
C ASP A 93 -18.16 -7.57 -1.49
N TYR A 94 -17.64 -7.12 -0.33
CA TYR A 94 -17.48 -5.70 0.01
C TYR A 94 -16.54 -5.00 -0.99
N LEU A 95 -15.41 -5.62 -1.31
CA LEU A 95 -14.45 -5.07 -2.29
C LEU A 95 -15.03 -5.01 -3.70
N GLN A 96 -15.82 -6.01 -4.08
CA GLN A 96 -16.53 -6.05 -5.35
C GLN A 96 -17.63 -4.97 -5.41
N ASP A 97 -18.40 -4.74 -4.32
CA ASP A 97 -19.41 -3.68 -4.24
C ASP A 97 -18.78 -2.28 -4.28
N LEU A 98 -17.65 -2.08 -3.60
CA LEU A 98 -16.86 -0.86 -3.72
C LEU A 98 -16.43 -0.60 -5.18
N GLY A 99 -16.22 -1.67 -5.95
CA GLY A 99 -15.89 -1.63 -7.37
C GLY A 99 -14.41 -1.72 -7.68
N VAL A 100 -13.53 -1.98 -6.71
CA VAL A 100 -12.10 -2.22 -6.96
C VAL A 100 -11.91 -3.52 -7.76
N ASN A 101 -10.84 -3.61 -8.52
CA ASN A 101 -10.58 -4.78 -9.38
C ASN A 101 -9.11 -5.25 -9.33
N ALA A 102 -8.31 -4.69 -8.45
CA ALA A 102 -6.95 -5.14 -8.20
C ALA A 102 -6.61 -5.01 -6.71
N LEU A 103 -6.12 -6.09 -6.11
CA LEU A 103 -5.76 -6.16 -4.70
C LEU A 103 -4.24 -6.21 -4.55
N TYR A 104 -3.71 -5.42 -3.64
CA TYR A 104 -2.33 -5.51 -3.19
C TYR A 104 -2.33 -5.85 -1.70
N LEU A 105 -1.78 -7.01 -1.34
CA LEU A 105 -1.58 -7.40 0.06
C LEU A 105 -0.17 -7.00 0.49
N THR A 106 -0.05 -6.25 1.61
CA THR A 106 1.23 -6.14 2.31
C THR A 106 1.71 -7.53 2.72
N PRO A 107 2.96 -7.74 3.16
CA PRO A 107 3.52 -9.08 3.26
C PRO A 107 2.62 -10.10 3.96
N VAL A 108 2.51 -11.28 3.38
CA VAL A 108 1.66 -12.39 3.86
C VAL A 108 2.46 -13.58 4.37
N PHE A 109 3.78 -13.57 4.19
CA PHE A 109 4.65 -14.69 4.49
C PHE A 109 4.95 -14.83 5.98
N GLU A 110 5.36 -16.03 6.41
CA GLU A 110 5.68 -16.33 7.81
C GLU A 110 6.61 -15.27 8.42
N SER A 111 6.17 -14.65 9.51
CA SER A 111 6.90 -13.58 10.18
C SER A 111 6.34 -13.34 11.58
N PRO A 112 7.19 -13.00 12.58
CA PRO A 112 6.73 -12.74 13.94
C PRO A 112 6.04 -11.38 14.11
N SER A 113 6.28 -10.40 13.23
CA SER A 113 5.68 -9.07 13.33
C SER A 113 4.29 -8.98 12.72
N ALA A 114 3.52 -7.96 13.10
CA ALA A 114 2.23 -7.66 12.45
C ALA A 114 2.38 -7.22 11.00
N HIS A 115 3.46 -6.50 10.68
CA HIS A 115 3.73 -5.96 9.34
C HIS A 115 4.35 -6.97 8.38
N LYS A 116 4.97 -8.03 8.90
CA LYS A 116 5.58 -9.16 8.16
C LYS A 116 6.69 -8.81 7.17
N TYR A 117 7.30 -7.62 7.28
CA TYR A 117 8.51 -7.26 6.53
C TYR A 117 9.77 -7.95 7.05
N ASP A 118 9.73 -8.59 8.21
CA ASP A 118 10.79 -9.40 8.81
C ASP A 118 10.55 -10.91 8.58
N GLY A 119 10.42 -11.31 7.31
CA GLY A 119 10.06 -12.67 6.90
C GLY A 119 10.99 -13.76 7.44
N ALA A 120 10.40 -14.84 7.98
CA ALA A 120 11.08 -16.05 8.40
C ALA A 120 11.24 -17.04 7.23
N THR A 121 10.30 -17.00 6.30
CA THR A 121 10.34 -17.67 4.99
C THR A 121 9.53 -16.85 3.98
N TYR A 122 9.71 -17.10 2.68
CA TYR A 122 8.92 -16.49 1.61
C TYR A 122 8.21 -17.55 0.73
N HIS A 123 8.39 -18.81 1.03
CA HIS A 123 7.70 -19.90 0.31
C HIS A 123 6.48 -20.42 1.06
N HIS A 124 6.20 -19.90 2.27
CA HIS A 124 5.00 -20.18 3.04
C HIS A 124 4.30 -18.91 3.49
N ILE A 125 2.98 -18.95 3.42
CA ILE A 125 2.10 -17.99 4.09
C ILE A 125 2.28 -18.13 5.60
N ASP A 126 2.08 -17.04 6.34
CA ASP A 126 2.12 -17.08 7.80
C ASP A 126 1.08 -18.09 8.33
N PRO A 127 1.50 -19.05 9.19
CA PRO A 127 0.59 -20.03 9.74
C PRO A 127 -0.63 -19.44 10.45
N ASN A 128 -0.52 -18.26 11.06
CA ASN A 128 -1.64 -17.57 11.70
C ASN A 128 -2.60 -16.90 10.69
N PHE A 129 -2.29 -16.94 9.40
CA PHE A 129 -3.21 -16.52 8.34
C PHE A 129 -4.03 -17.67 7.77
N GLY A 130 -3.79 -18.90 8.21
CA GLY A 130 -4.45 -20.12 7.76
C GLY A 130 -5.09 -20.94 8.88
N PRO A 131 -5.87 -21.98 8.55
CA PRO A 131 -6.74 -22.67 9.50
C PRO A 131 -6.03 -23.68 10.43
N ASP A 132 -4.75 -24.01 10.21
CA ASP A 132 -4.01 -24.97 11.06
C ASP A 132 -2.58 -24.48 11.40
N PRO A 133 -2.43 -23.44 12.22
CA PRO A 133 -1.11 -22.90 12.55
C PRO A 133 -0.15 -23.92 13.16
N VAL A 134 -0.67 -24.89 13.91
CA VAL A 134 0.15 -25.90 14.58
C VAL A 134 0.64 -26.97 13.60
N GLY A 135 -0.21 -27.44 12.69
CA GLY A 135 0.16 -28.38 11.63
C GLY A 135 1.14 -27.75 10.64
N ASP A 136 0.89 -26.52 10.25
CA ASP A 136 1.73 -25.78 9.30
C ASP A 136 3.15 -25.59 9.83
N ARG A 137 3.33 -25.16 11.09
CA ARG A 137 4.67 -25.03 11.70
C ARG A 137 5.42 -26.36 11.76
N LYS A 138 4.72 -27.51 11.93
CA LYS A 138 5.37 -28.82 11.90
C LYS A 138 5.84 -29.21 10.50
N LEU A 139 5.04 -28.89 9.46
CA LEU A 139 5.43 -29.11 8.07
C LEU A 139 6.64 -28.27 7.72
N ILE A 140 6.59 -26.97 7.96
CA ILE A 140 7.70 -26.02 7.71
C ILE A 140 8.97 -26.45 8.42
N ALA A 141 8.88 -26.90 9.66
CA ALA A 141 10.05 -27.37 10.44
C ALA A 141 10.68 -28.66 9.89
N SER A 142 9.98 -29.43 9.03
CA SER A 142 10.49 -30.66 8.40
C SER A 142 11.21 -30.40 7.09
N GLU A 143 11.18 -29.20 6.55
CA GLU A 143 11.71 -28.83 5.25
C GLU A 143 13.16 -28.42 5.27
N VAL A 144 13.79 -28.49 4.10
CA VAL A 144 15.10 -27.89 3.84
C VAL A 144 14.87 -26.60 3.06
N GLY A 145 14.93 -25.45 3.73
CA GLY A 145 14.45 -24.17 3.21
C GLY A 145 14.98 -23.73 1.83
N HIS A 146 16.21 -24.17 1.44
CA HIS A 146 16.77 -23.89 0.11
C HIS A 146 16.46 -24.94 -0.94
N ASP A 147 15.81 -26.05 -0.58
CA ASP A 147 15.48 -27.14 -1.49
C ASP A 147 13.97 -27.19 -1.78
N PRO A 148 13.50 -26.63 -2.91
CA PRO A 148 12.08 -26.60 -3.27
C PRO A 148 11.43 -28.00 -3.37
N SER A 149 12.22 -29.07 -3.56
CA SER A 149 11.69 -30.45 -3.62
C SER A 149 11.16 -30.95 -2.28
N THR A 150 11.55 -30.29 -1.18
CA THR A 150 11.12 -30.63 0.18
C THR A 150 9.92 -29.78 0.65
N TRP A 151 9.54 -28.74 -0.10
CA TRP A 151 8.50 -27.81 0.32
C TRP A 151 7.10 -28.43 0.20
N HIS A 152 6.34 -28.31 1.25
CA HIS A 152 4.94 -28.73 1.29
C HIS A 152 4.01 -27.56 0.93
N TRP A 153 2.79 -27.85 0.64
CA TRP A 153 1.69 -26.88 0.64
C TRP A 153 0.98 -26.96 1.99
N THR A 154 1.22 -25.96 2.85
CA THR A 154 0.58 -25.86 4.17
C THR A 154 -0.91 -25.58 4.06
N ALA A 155 -1.63 -25.61 5.17
CA ALA A 155 -3.05 -25.23 5.18
C ALA A 155 -3.22 -23.73 4.85
N ALA A 156 -2.33 -22.88 5.35
CA ALA A 156 -2.31 -21.46 5.04
C ALA A 156 -2.00 -21.19 3.56
N ASP A 157 -1.02 -21.91 2.97
CA ASP A 157 -0.72 -21.81 1.53
C ASP A 157 -1.93 -22.18 0.67
N LYS A 158 -2.62 -23.27 0.99
CA LYS A 158 -3.83 -23.72 0.29
C LYS A 158 -4.96 -22.69 0.40
N LEU A 159 -5.09 -22.02 1.56
CA LEU A 159 -6.06 -20.94 1.71
C LEU A 159 -5.69 -19.72 0.85
N ALA A 160 -4.39 -19.43 0.70
CA ALA A 160 -3.94 -18.37 -0.23
C ALA A 160 -4.27 -18.72 -1.69
N LEU A 161 -4.08 -19.98 -2.11
CA LEU A 161 -4.48 -20.42 -3.46
C LEU A 161 -5.99 -20.28 -3.66
N ARG A 162 -6.80 -20.61 -2.65
CA ARG A 162 -8.24 -20.38 -2.69
C ARG A 162 -8.57 -18.88 -2.79
N LEU A 163 -7.88 -18.01 -2.04
CA LEU A 163 -8.07 -16.56 -2.16
C LEU A 163 -7.78 -16.08 -3.59
N ILE A 164 -6.70 -16.58 -4.23
CA ILE A 164 -6.38 -16.26 -5.62
C ILE A 164 -7.53 -16.67 -6.54
N GLU A 165 -8.02 -17.91 -6.42
CA GLU A 165 -9.16 -18.41 -7.18
C GLU A 165 -10.42 -17.56 -6.98
N ASP A 166 -10.78 -17.25 -5.73
CA ASP A 166 -11.96 -16.45 -5.37
C ASP A 166 -11.87 -15.00 -5.90
N VAL A 167 -10.67 -14.40 -5.92
CA VAL A 167 -10.39 -13.08 -6.51
C VAL A 167 -10.55 -13.13 -8.03
N HIS A 168 -9.95 -14.13 -8.69
CA HIS A 168 -10.05 -14.31 -10.14
C HIS A 168 -11.48 -14.60 -10.59
N ALA A 169 -12.24 -15.38 -9.82
CA ALA A 169 -13.66 -15.65 -10.11
C ALA A 169 -14.53 -14.37 -10.12
N ARG A 170 -14.09 -13.31 -9.45
CA ARG A 170 -14.71 -11.97 -9.46
C ARG A 170 -14.13 -11.02 -10.52
N ASN A 171 -13.30 -11.53 -11.44
CA ASN A 171 -12.56 -10.73 -12.42
C ASN A 171 -11.69 -9.64 -11.77
N MET A 172 -11.15 -9.92 -10.60
CA MET A 172 -10.16 -9.08 -9.92
C MET A 172 -8.76 -9.68 -10.08
N ARG A 173 -7.74 -8.89 -9.76
CA ARG A 173 -6.33 -9.26 -9.78
C ARG A 173 -5.73 -9.19 -8.38
N LEU A 174 -4.70 -9.99 -8.13
CA LEU A 174 -4.04 -10.06 -6.83
C LEU A 174 -2.52 -10.03 -6.98
N ILE A 175 -1.85 -9.12 -6.27
CA ILE A 175 -0.40 -9.11 -6.15
C ILE A 175 0.04 -9.23 -4.69
N PHE A 176 1.20 -9.88 -4.49
CA PHE A 176 1.85 -9.99 -3.18
C PHE A 176 3.01 -9.02 -3.05
N ASP A 177 3.44 -8.79 -1.81
CA ASP A 177 4.61 -8.01 -1.47
C ASP A 177 5.87 -8.91 -1.41
N GLY A 178 6.87 -8.58 -2.22
CA GLY A 178 8.15 -9.27 -2.30
C GLY A 178 9.24 -8.51 -1.55
N VAL A 179 9.63 -9.02 -0.38
CA VAL A 179 10.67 -8.42 0.47
C VAL A 179 12.00 -9.16 0.22
N PHE A 180 12.80 -8.70 -0.75
CA PHE A 180 13.98 -9.44 -1.19
C PHE A 180 15.32 -8.79 -0.79
N ASN A 181 15.29 -7.55 -0.30
CA ASN A 181 16.49 -6.86 0.18
C ASN A 181 17.01 -7.40 1.51
N HIS A 182 16.12 -7.83 2.38
CA HIS A 182 16.43 -8.28 3.73
C HIS A 182 15.51 -9.41 4.16
N VAL A 183 15.80 -10.00 5.30
CA VAL A 183 14.97 -11.05 5.93
C VAL A 183 14.79 -10.73 7.42
N GLY A 184 13.91 -11.44 8.09
CA GLY A 184 13.82 -11.41 9.55
C GLY A 184 14.92 -12.23 10.24
N ARG A 185 15.18 -11.97 11.52
CA ARG A 185 16.12 -12.77 12.33
C ARG A 185 15.68 -14.23 12.47
N ASN A 186 14.39 -14.50 12.29
CA ASN A 186 13.82 -15.85 12.34
C ASN A 186 13.99 -16.60 11.01
N HIS A 187 14.46 -15.96 9.95
CA HIS A 187 14.66 -16.61 8.66
C HIS A 187 15.59 -17.83 8.77
N TRP A 188 15.16 -18.95 8.21
CA TRP A 188 15.84 -20.24 8.36
C TRP A 188 17.35 -20.19 8.01
N ALA A 189 17.73 -19.51 6.92
CA ALA A 189 19.14 -19.37 6.53
C ALA A 189 19.91 -18.48 7.52
N PHE A 190 19.34 -17.39 8.01
CA PHE A 190 19.99 -16.50 8.97
C PHE A 190 20.17 -17.18 10.34
N ARG A 191 19.16 -17.93 10.79
CA ARG A 191 19.25 -18.75 12.03
C ARG A 191 20.39 -19.78 11.94
N ASP A 192 20.55 -20.43 10.79
CA ASP A 192 21.68 -21.36 10.57
C ASP A 192 23.03 -20.63 10.65
N VAL A 193 23.14 -19.43 10.05
CA VAL A 193 24.37 -18.61 10.14
C VAL A 193 24.69 -18.23 11.59
N VAL A 194 23.68 -17.81 12.37
CA VAL A 194 23.86 -17.49 13.80
C VAL A 194 24.32 -18.70 14.58
N ALA A 195 23.72 -19.87 14.33
CA ALA A 195 24.04 -21.11 15.07
C ALA A 195 25.40 -21.73 14.68
N ARG A 196 25.67 -21.81 13.38
CA ARG A 196 26.83 -22.54 12.84
C ARG A 196 27.99 -21.64 12.42
N GLN A 197 27.80 -20.32 12.45
CA GLN A 197 28.83 -19.33 12.15
C GLN A 197 29.47 -19.59 10.77
N ARG A 198 30.81 -19.61 10.69
CA ARG A 198 31.58 -19.88 9.46
C ARG A 198 31.32 -21.25 8.83
N LEU A 199 30.69 -22.17 9.56
CA LEU A 199 30.33 -23.51 9.06
C LEU A 199 28.97 -23.55 8.37
N SER A 200 28.21 -22.48 8.44
CA SER A 200 26.93 -22.39 7.73
C SER A 200 27.13 -22.39 6.21
N PRO A 201 26.36 -23.16 5.45
CA PRO A 201 26.34 -23.07 3.98
C PRO A 201 25.78 -21.75 3.47
N TYR A 202 25.04 -21.00 4.30
CA TYR A 202 24.42 -19.72 4.00
C TYR A 202 25.25 -18.51 4.47
N LYS A 203 26.45 -18.70 4.98
CA LYS A 203 27.30 -17.64 5.54
C LYS A 203 27.54 -16.46 4.59
N ASP A 204 27.54 -16.75 3.30
CA ASP A 204 27.78 -15.77 2.24
C ASP A 204 26.48 -15.10 1.72
N TRP A 205 25.32 -15.47 2.28
CA TRP A 205 24.04 -14.83 1.92
C TRP A 205 23.84 -13.47 2.60
N PHE A 206 24.57 -13.22 3.70
CA PHE A 206 24.40 -12.02 4.53
C PHE A 206 25.71 -11.24 4.64
N LYS A 207 25.60 -9.94 4.94
CA LYS A 207 26.73 -9.06 5.18
C LYS A 207 27.24 -9.21 6.62
N VAL A 208 28.00 -10.27 6.90
CA VAL A 208 28.58 -10.53 8.22
C VAL A 208 29.81 -9.66 8.44
N LYS A 209 29.83 -8.87 9.52
CA LYS A 209 30.94 -7.99 9.93
C LYS A 209 31.99 -8.71 10.76
N SER A 210 31.54 -9.52 11.71
CA SER A 210 32.42 -10.31 12.57
C SER A 210 31.77 -11.64 12.95
N TRP A 211 32.63 -12.63 13.20
CA TRP A 211 32.26 -13.96 13.68
C TRP A 211 32.60 -14.09 15.15
N ASN A 212 31.93 -15.02 15.88
CA ASN A 212 32.36 -15.38 17.23
C ASN A 212 33.80 -15.95 17.19
N ASP A 213 34.66 -15.36 17.99
CA ASP A 213 36.04 -15.82 18.15
C ASP A 213 36.44 -15.78 19.64
N PRO A 214 36.55 -16.95 20.29
CA PRO A 214 36.95 -17.02 21.71
C PRO A 214 38.35 -16.49 21.97
N GLN A 215 39.27 -16.48 20.98
CA GLN A 215 40.66 -16.04 21.13
C GLN A 215 40.77 -14.53 21.16
N THR A 216 40.02 -13.83 20.29
CA THR A 216 39.99 -12.36 20.20
C THR A 216 38.90 -11.71 21.01
N GLY A 217 37.91 -12.48 21.48
CA GLY A 217 36.72 -12.00 22.15
C GLY A 217 35.69 -11.37 21.18
N ALA A 218 35.93 -11.46 19.86
CA ALA A 218 34.98 -10.96 18.87
C ALA A 218 33.62 -11.67 18.98
N ARG A 219 32.54 -10.91 18.81
CA ARG A 219 31.18 -11.43 18.79
C ARG A 219 30.61 -11.37 17.38
N PHE A 220 29.65 -12.25 17.10
CA PHE A 220 28.91 -12.23 15.83
C PHE A 220 28.23 -10.90 15.63
N ASP A 221 28.48 -10.24 14.49
CA ASP A 221 27.88 -9.01 14.05
C ASP A 221 27.66 -9.00 12.53
N TYR A 222 26.61 -8.29 12.08
CA TYR A 222 26.17 -8.26 10.68
C TYR A 222 25.54 -6.90 10.32
N GLU A 223 25.37 -6.63 9.05
CA GLU A 223 24.57 -5.49 8.58
C GLU A 223 23.10 -5.80 8.59
N GLY A 224 22.31 -4.86 9.10
CA GLY A 224 20.86 -4.81 8.90
C GLY A 224 20.51 -3.63 8.01
N TRP A 225 19.39 -3.72 7.30
CA TRP A 225 18.88 -2.65 6.46
C TRP A 225 18.75 -1.35 7.26
N TRP A 226 19.37 -0.28 6.78
CA TRP A 226 19.52 1.01 7.48
C TRP A 226 20.04 0.89 8.93
N GLY A 227 20.75 -0.16 9.25
CA GLY A 227 21.28 -0.43 10.60
C GLY A 227 20.32 -1.16 11.52
N PHE A 228 19.09 -1.42 11.11
CA PHE A 228 18.13 -2.21 11.89
C PHE A 228 18.54 -3.68 11.94
N LYS A 229 18.97 -4.14 13.14
CA LYS A 229 19.45 -5.51 13.34
C LYS A 229 18.35 -6.57 13.22
N ASP A 230 17.10 -6.17 13.30
CA ASP A 230 15.98 -7.09 13.09
C ASP A 230 15.75 -7.46 11.63
N LEU A 231 16.40 -6.72 10.71
CA LEU A 231 16.30 -6.90 9.26
C LEU A 231 17.67 -7.20 8.64
N PRO A 232 18.26 -8.42 8.86
CA PRO A 232 19.50 -8.83 8.23
C PRO A 232 19.48 -8.63 6.72
N GLU A 233 20.42 -7.84 6.21
CA GLU A 233 20.48 -7.49 4.79
C GLU A 233 21.08 -8.64 3.97
N VAL A 234 20.43 -9.00 2.86
CA VAL A 234 20.92 -10.00 1.92
C VAL A 234 22.10 -9.42 1.15
N ARG A 235 23.18 -10.19 1.03
CA ARG A 235 24.39 -9.77 0.33
C ARG A 235 24.16 -9.71 -1.18
N GLN A 236 24.75 -8.69 -1.78
CA GLN A 236 24.68 -8.42 -3.21
C GLN A 236 26.09 -8.19 -3.77
N ASP A 237 26.25 -8.43 -5.06
CA ASP A 237 27.40 -8.08 -5.87
C ASP A 237 26.94 -7.33 -7.15
N GLU A 238 27.84 -7.15 -8.11
CA GLU A 238 27.54 -6.48 -9.39
C GLU A 238 26.49 -7.22 -10.24
N ASN A 239 26.19 -8.47 -9.95
CA ASN A 239 25.17 -9.28 -10.63
C ASN A 239 23.81 -9.27 -9.89
N GLY A 240 23.73 -8.64 -8.72
CA GLY A 240 22.55 -8.60 -7.87
C GLY A 240 22.69 -9.45 -6.62
N LEU A 241 21.61 -10.08 -6.16
CA LEU A 241 21.66 -10.97 -5.01
C LEU A 241 22.64 -12.13 -5.26
N VAL A 242 23.40 -12.53 -4.23
CA VAL A 242 24.29 -13.70 -4.31
C VAL A 242 23.53 -14.95 -4.74
N ALA A 243 24.18 -15.83 -5.49
CA ALA A 243 23.55 -16.91 -6.25
C ALA A 243 22.53 -17.73 -5.44
N GLY A 244 22.88 -18.19 -4.22
CA GLY A 244 21.95 -19.00 -3.41
C GLY A 244 20.69 -18.25 -2.98
N ALA A 245 20.81 -16.98 -2.59
CA ALA A 245 19.67 -16.14 -2.24
C ALA A 245 18.82 -15.83 -3.47
N ARG A 246 19.44 -15.49 -4.61
CA ARG A 246 18.76 -15.28 -5.89
C ARG A 246 17.96 -16.52 -6.31
N ASP A 247 18.57 -17.70 -6.26
CA ASP A 247 17.95 -18.95 -6.70
C ASP A 247 16.73 -19.31 -5.81
N TYR A 248 16.83 -19.00 -4.51
CA TYR A 248 15.72 -19.12 -3.58
C TYR A 248 14.56 -18.18 -3.96
N VAL A 249 14.84 -16.88 -4.23
CA VAL A 249 13.81 -15.95 -4.68
C VAL A 249 13.18 -16.40 -6.02
N PHE A 250 13.97 -16.96 -6.93
CA PHE A 250 13.47 -17.50 -8.19
C PHE A 250 12.54 -18.70 -7.97
N ALA A 251 12.84 -19.56 -7.01
CA ALA A 251 11.97 -20.69 -6.65
C ALA A 251 10.65 -20.21 -6.03
N ILE A 252 10.70 -19.23 -5.12
CA ILE A 252 9.51 -18.60 -4.52
C ILE A 252 8.63 -18.00 -5.63
N THR A 253 9.23 -17.28 -6.58
CA THR A 253 8.52 -16.64 -7.68
C THR A 253 7.72 -17.66 -8.48
N ARG A 254 8.33 -18.82 -8.82
CA ARG A 254 7.62 -19.91 -9.52
C ARG A 254 6.48 -20.44 -8.66
N ARG A 255 6.74 -20.72 -7.37
CA ARG A 255 5.76 -21.28 -6.45
C ARG A 255 4.47 -20.47 -6.39
N TRP A 256 4.55 -19.15 -6.39
CA TRP A 256 3.37 -18.29 -6.24
C TRP A 256 2.76 -17.83 -7.55
N MET A 257 3.49 -17.91 -8.66
CA MET A 257 2.99 -17.47 -9.98
C MET A 257 2.53 -18.61 -10.89
N ASP A 258 2.92 -19.86 -10.58
CA ASP A 258 2.51 -21.09 -11.27
C ASP A 258 2.58 -22.23 -10.25
N PRO A 259 1.61 -22.29 -9.30
CA PRO A 259 1.67 -23.19 -8.15
C PRO A 259 1.69 -24.67 -8.48
N ASN A 260 1.01 -25.07 -9.53
CA ASN A 260 0.95 -26.47 -9.98
C ASN A 260 2.01 -26.82 -11.04
N ASN A 261 2.79 -25.81 -11.50
CA ASN A 261 3.86 -25.91 -12.48
C ASN A 261 3.40 -26.55 -13.82
N ASP A 262 2.18 -26.22 -14.26
CA ASP A 262 1.64 -26.68 -15.54
C ASP A 262 1.89 -25.69 -16.68
N GLY A 263 2.45 -24.51 -16.39
CA GLY A 263 2.73 -23.43 -17.33
C GLY A 263 1.53 -22.51 -17.61
N ASP A 264 0.43 -22.66 -16.87
CA ASP A 264 -0.72 -21.76 -16.91
C ASP A 264 -0.73 -20.86 -15.67
N PRO A 265 -0.40 -19.57 -15.79
CA PRO A 265 -0.27 -18.69 -14.62
C PRO A 265 -1.60 -18.25 -14.01
N ARG A 266 -2.76 -18.75 -14.49
CA ARG A 266 -4.08 -18.31 -14.02
C ARG A 266 -4.43 -18.80 -12.61
N ASP A 267 -3.71 -19.78 -12.08
CA ASP A 267 -3.84 -20.29 -10.72
C ASP A 267 -2.88 -19.62 -9.72
N GLY A 268 -1.99 -18.74 -10.21
CA GLY A 268 -1.05 -17.97 -9.41
C GLY A 268 -1.43 -16.51 -9.27
N ILE A 269 -0.60 -15.76 -8.53
CA ILE A 269 -0.74 -14.31 -8.38
C ILE A 269 -0.44 -13.56 -9.68
N ASP A 270 -1.06 -12.40 -9.87
CA ASP A 270 -0.95 -11.59 -11.09
C ASP A 270 0.29 -10.68 -11.11
N GLY A 271 1.13 -10.73 -10.10
CA GLY A 271 2.33 -9.91 -10.03
C GLY A 271 2.84 -9.64 -8.62
N TRP A 272 3.70 -8.64 -8.50
CA TRP A 272 4.39 -8.32 -7.26
C TRP A 272 4.53 -6.82 -7.01
N ARG A 273 4.42 -6.43 -5.76
CA ARG A 273 4.99 -5.17 -5.26
C ARG A 273 6.34 -5.50 -4.62
N LEU A 274 7.37 -4.71 -4.91
CA LEU A 274 8.73 -4.99 -4.45
C LEU A 274 9.14 -3.97 -3.40
N ASP A 275 9.33 -4.47 -2.18
CA ASP A 275 9.72 -3.69 -1.01
C ASP A 275 11.14 -3.12 -1.18
N VAL A 276 11.32 -1.86 -0.80
CA VAL A 276 12.58 -1.10 -0.88
C VAL A 276 13.40 -1.39 -2.13
N ALA A 277 12.74 -1.44 -3.28
CA ALA A 277 13.29 -1.94 -4.54
C ALA A 277 14.60 -1.25 -4.95
N LYS A 278 14.81 0.01 -4.58
CA LYS A 278 16.06 0.75 -4.83
C LYS A 278 17.27 0.20 -4.09
N CYS A 279 17.06 -0.56 -3.02
CA CYS A 279 18.14 -1.17 -2.24
C CYS A 279 18.66 -2.48 -2.85
N VAL A 280 17.99 -3.00 -3.87
CA VAL A 280 18.39 -4.20 -4.61
C VAL A 280 18.95 -3.80 -5.97
N HIS A 281 20.06 -4.43 -6.36
CA HIS A 281 20.81 -4.07 -7.57
C HIS A 281 19.98 -4.30 -8.84
N HIS A 282 20.02 -3.35 -9.79
CA HIS A 282 19.31 -3.38 -11.08
C HIS A 282 19.46 -4.72 -11.84
N ASN A 283 20.66 -5.31 -11.86
CA ASN A 283 20.90 -6.57 -12.57
C ASN A 283 20.11 -7.75 -12.00
N PHE A 284 19.78 -7.73 -10.69
CA PHE A 284 18.85 -8.70 -10.13
C PHE A 284 17.44 -8.51 -10.69
N TRP A 285 16.93 -7.28 -10.70
CA TRP A 285 15.57 -6.99 -11.17
C TRP A 285 15.39 -7.36 -12.65
N LYS A 286 16.40 -7.12 -13.48
CA LYS A 286 16.37 -7.52 -14.91
C LYS A 286 16.29 -9.03 -15.08
N GLN A 287 17.10 -9.79 -14.34
CA GLN A 287 17.07 -11.25 -14.37
C GLN A 287 15.73 -11.79 -13.83
N TRP A 288 15.26 -11.21 -12.73
CA TRP A 288 14.03 -11.62 -12.10
C TRP A 288 12.80 -11.30 -12.96
N ARG A 289 12.72 -10.08 -13.54
CA ARG A 289 11.67 -9.75 -14.52
C ARG A 289 11.65 -10.73 -15.69
N ALA A 290 12.80 -11.08 -16.21
CA ALA A 290 12.89 -12.06 -17.30
C ALA A 290 12.33 -13.43 -16.90
N LEU A 291 12.48 -13.85 -15.63
CA LEU A 291 11.82 -15.04 -15.09
C LEU A 291 10.31 -14.84 -15.01
N VAL A 292 9.86 -13.77 -14.36
CA VAL A 292 8.43 -13.46 -14.18
C VAL A 292 7.70 -13.46 -15.53
N ARG A 293 8.25 -12.78 -16.54
CA ARG A 293 7.64 -12.68 -17.87
C ARG A 293 7.60 -14.03 -18.64
N ARG A 294 8.48 -14.97 -18.32
CA ARG A 294 8.40 -16.34 -18.86
C ARG A 294 7.28 -17.14 -18.20
N ILE A 295 6.98 -16.89 -16.94
CA ILE A 295 5.88 -17.55 -16.21
C ILE A 295 4.56 -16.91 -16.63
N ASN A 296 4.46 -15.59 -16.50
CA ASN A 296 3.26 -14.83 -16.83
C ASN A 296 3.62 -13.56 -17.62
N PRO A 297 3.41 -13.53 -18.94
CA PRO A 297 3.64 -12.34 -19.76
C PRO A 297 2.82 -11.11 -19.35
N GLU A 298 1.66 -11.34 -18.72
CA GLU A 298 0.74 -10.30 -18.27
C GLU A 298 0.91 -9.92 -16.78
N ALA A 299 1.96 -10.41 -16.12
CA ALA A 299 2.23 -10.06 -14.73
C ALA A 299 2.49 -8.56 -14.58
N TYR A 300 2.09 -7.97 -13.44
CA TYR A 300 2.36 -6.58 -13.09
C TYR A 300 3.43 -6.48 -12.02
N LEU A 301 4.42 -5.65 -12.25
CA LEU A 301 5.54 -5.44 -11.34
C LEU A 301 5.64 -3.97 -10.95
N THR A 302 5.47 -3.67 -9.67
CA THR A 302 5.58 -2.32 -9.13
C THR A 302 6.61 -2.26 -8.02
N GLY A 303 7.55 -1.32 -8.12
CA GLY A 303 8.60 -1.13 -7.11
C GLY A 303 8.23 -0.05 -6.09
N GLU A 304 8.60 -0.26 -4.84
CA GLU A 304 8.67 0.85 -3.90
C GLU A 304 10.00 1.59 -4.10
N VAL A 305 9.91 2.74 -4.76
CA VAL A 305 11.06 3.61 -5.00
C VAL A 305 10.67 5.06 -4.71
N ILE A 306 11.11 5.58 -3.57
CA ILE A 306 10.84 6.96 -3.15
C ILE A 306 12.05 7.81 -3.53
N GLU A 307 12.03 8.35 -4.76
CA GLU A 307 13.17 9.06 -5.36
C GLU A 307 12.71 10.16 -6.34
N THR A 308 13.69 10.90 -6.87
CA THR A 308 13.46 11.89 -7.92
C THR A 308 13.12 11.23 -9.25
N LEU A 309 12.41 11.94 -10.14
CA LEU A 309 12.00 11.42 -11.46
C LEU A 309 13.15 10.84 -12.29
N PRO A 310 14.36 11.46 -12.36
CA PRO A 310 15.49 10.86 -13.08
C PRO A 310 15.93 9.50 -12.50
N VAL A 311 15.88 9.32 -11.18
CA VAL A 311 16.20 8.03 -10.54
C VAL A 311 15.09 7.02 -10.81
N LEU A 312 13.82 7.41 -10.67
CA LEU A 312 12.68 6.54 -11.00
C LEU A 312 12.76 6.03 -12.45
N ALA A 313 13.16 6.89 -13.38
CA ALA A 313 13.30 6.54 -14.79
C ALA A 313 14.29 5.38 -15.02
N THR A 314 15.30 5.19 -14.17
CA THR A 314 16.25 4.07 -14.32
C THR A 314 15.60 2.70 -14.09
N PHE A 315 14.55 2.62 -13.30
CA PHE A 315 13.79 1.39 -13.01
C PHE A 315 12.66 1.12 -14.01
N LEU A 316 12.30 2.13 -14.83
CA LEU A 316 11.09 2.12 -15.67
C LEU A 316 11.40 2.10 -17.17
N GLN A 317 12.53 1.48 -17.55
CA GLN A 317 12.96 1.36 -18.95
C GLN A 317 12.35 0.14 -19.67
N GLY A 318 11.47 -0.64 -18.99
CA GLY A 318 10.82 -1.82 -19.54
C GLY A 318 11.56 -3.14 -19.30
N ASP A 319 12.69 -3.10 -18.61
CA ASP A 319 13.52 -4.27 -18.30
C ASP A 319 13.54 -4.62 -16.79
N GLU A 320 12.88 -3.82 -15.95
CA GLU A 320 12.76 -4.04 -14.50
C GLU A 320 11.29 -4.01 -14.06
N PHE A 321 10.73 -2.82 -13.79
CA PHE A 321 9.34 -2.68 -13.33
C PHE A 321 8.44 -2.10 -14.42
N ASP A 322 7.14 -2.37 -14.30
CA ASP A 322 6.10 -1.74 -15.12
C ASP A 322 5.72 -0.37 -14.55
N ALA A 323 5.82 -0.25 -13.22
CA ALA A 323 5.46 0.95 -12.47
C ALA A 323 6.24 1.06 -11.17
N VAL A 324 6.02 2.15 -10.47
CA VAL A 324 6.35 2.32 -9.05
C VAL A 324 5.13 2.80 -8.29
N MET A 325 5.13 2.64 -6.96
CA MET A 325 4.22 3.35 -6.07
C MET A 325 4.46 4.85 -6.25
N ASN A 326 3.47 5.59 -6.72
CA ASN A 326 3.64 6.94 -7.26
C ASN A 326 3.64 8.02 -6.17
N TYR A 327 4.68 8.04 -5.34
CA TYR A 327 4.84 9.08 -4.31
C TYR A 327 5.00 10.49 -4.92
N SER A 328 5.47 10.62 -6.16
CA SER A 328 5.52 11.93 -6.84
C SER A 328 4.13 12.50 -7.07
N PHE A 329 3.13 11.65 -7.36
CA PHE A 329 1.72 12.04 -7.40
C PHE A 329 1.22 12.46 -6.02
N THR A 330 1.54 11.69 -4.97
CA THR A 330 1.19 12.01 -3.58
C THR A 330 1.72 13.38 -3.17
N TYR A 331 2.97 13.69 -3.53
CA TYR A 331 3.57 14.99 -3.22
C TYR A 331 2.83 16.14 -3.92
N ALA A 332 2.54 16.01 -5.22
CA ALA A 332 1.82 17.03 -5.95
C ALA A 332 0.41 17.26 -5.37
N CYS A 333 -0.31 16.18 -5.05
CA CYS A 333 -1.63 16.27 -4.41
C CYS A 333 -1.55 16.92 -3.02
N THR A 334 -0.57 16.56 -2.20
CA THR A 334 -0.40 17.15 -0.87
C THR A 334 -0.12 18.64 -0.96
N GLU A 335 0.83 19.04 -1.82
CA GLU A 335 1.23 20.43 -1.99
C GLU A 335 0.12 21.31 -2.59
N PHE A 336 -0.79 20.73 -3.37
CA PHE A 336 -1.88 21.49 -3.99
C PHE A 336 -3.18 21.49 -3.18
N PHE A 337 -3.62 20.32 -2.69
CA PHE A 337 -4.92 20.20 -2.01
C PHE A 337 -4.83 20.35 -0.50
N VAL A 338 -3.74 19.89 0.13
CA VAL A 338 -3.63 19.81 1.58
C VAL A 338 -2.95 21.06 2.16
N ASP A 339 -1.77 21.41 1.67
CA ASP A 339 -1.05 22.59 2.16
C ASP A 339 -1.84 23.87 1.87
N GLU A 340 -1.96 24.77 2.86
CA GLU A 340 -2.62 26.06 2.66
C GLU A 340 -1.61 27.21 2.58
N LYS A 341 -0.66 27.27 3.52
CA LYS A 341 0.36 28.33 3.55
C LYS A 341 1.47 28.14 2.53
N ARG A 342 1.72 26.88 2.14
CA ARG A 342 2.77 26.48 1.20
C ARG A 342 2.21 25.85 -0.07
N ARG A 343 0.93 26.12 -0.32
CA ARG A 343 0.24 25.63 -1.50
C ARG A 343 0.98 26.06 -2.75
N ILE A 344 1.25 25.10 -3.63
CA ILE A 344 1.74 25.41 -4.96
C ILE A 344 0.61 26.00 -5.81
N SER A 345 0.97 26.85 -6.77
CA SER A 345 0.01 27.43 -7.71
C SER A 345 -0.61 26.37 -8.62
N VAL A 346 -1.73 26.68 -9.24
CA VAL A 346 -2.40 25.76 -10.21
C VAL A 346 -1.47 25.44 -11.38
N SER A 347 -0.71 26.42 -11.87
CA SER A 347 0.27 26.22 -12.95
C SER A 347 1.46 25.36 -12.52
N GLU A 348 1.91 25.47 -11.26
CA GLU A 348 2.95 24.59 -10.71
C GLU A 348 2.45 23.17 -10.53
N PHE A 349 1.21 23.00 -10.10
CA PHE A 349 0.55 21.69 -10.01
C PHE A 349 0.46 21.02 -11.38
N ASP A 350 -0.07 21.73 -12.40
CA ASP A 350 -0.13 21.22 -13.78
C ASP A 350 1.25 20.85 -14.32
N ARG A 351 2.26 21.71 -14.08
CA ARG A 351 3.65 21.45 -14.50
C ARG A 351 4.20 20.19 -13.82
N SER A 352 4.05 20.03 -12.51
CA SER A 352 4.53 18.85 -11.79
C SER A 352 3.90 17.57 -12.30
N LEU A 353 2.59 17.62 -12.59
CA LEU A 353 1.86 16.49 -13.16
C LEU A 353 2.27 16.18 -14.61
N ARG A 354 2.58 17.20 -15.42
CA ARG A 354 3.10 17.03 -16.78
C ARG A 354 4.49 16.42 -16.76
N GLU A 355 5.40 16.93 -15.93
CA GLU A 355 6.74 16.38 -15.75
C GLU A 355 6.66 14.89 -15.36
N LEU A 356 5.74 14.52 -14.47
CA LEU A 356 5.51 13.14 -14.08
C LEU A 356 5.03 12.26 -15.24
N ARG A 357 4.08 12.74 -16.07
CA ARG A 357 3.58 11.99 -17.24
C ARG A 357 4.64 11.82 -18.33
N GLU A 358 5.53 12.79 -18.48
CA GLU A 358 6.53 12.84 -19.54
C GLU A 358 7.88 12.22 -19.13
N ALA A 359 8.08 11.92 -17.85
CA ALA A 359 9.35 11.41 -17.31
C ALA A 359 9.70 10.00 -17.78
N PHE A 360 8.71 9.21 -18.21
CA PHE A 360 8.87 7.78 -18.46
C PHE A 360 8.43 7.39 -19.87
N PRO A 361 8.90 6.24 -20.39
CA PRO A 361 8.48 5.75 -21.71
C PRO A 361 6.96 5.55 -21.79
N GLY A 362 6.36 6.05 -22.84
CA GLY A 362 4.99 5.95 -23.33
C GLY A 362 3.88 5.55 -22.37
N GLU A 363 3.82 4.29 -21.96
CA GLU A 363 2.66 3.72 -21.26
C GLU A 363 2.81 3.62 -19.74
N VAL A 364 3.98 3.86 -19.20
CA VAL A 364 4.27 3.77 -17.76
C VAL A 364 3.34 4.68 -16.94
N ALA A 365 3.09 5.89 -17.42
CA ALA A 365 2.22 6.83 -16.72
C ALA A 365 0.81 6.27 -16.44
N TYR A 366 0.31 5.37 -17.29
CA TYR A 366 -1.03 4.78 -17.16
C TYR A 366 -1.14 3.67 -16.12
N VAL A 367 -0.01 3.05 -15.75
CA VAL A 367 0.04 1.92 -14.80
C VAL A 367 0.67 2.28 -13.47
N MET A 368 1.14 3.53 -13.29
CA MET A 368 1.66 4.01 -12.01
C MET A 368 0.61 3.91 -10.93
N GLN A 369 0.94 3.33 -9.77
CA GLN A 369 0.03 3.28 -8.63
C GLN A 369 -0.09 4.65 -7.98
N ASN A 370 -1.11 5.40 -8.34
CA ASN A 370 -1.39 6.74 -7.81
C ASN A 370 -2.00 6.62 -6.41
N LEU A 371 -1.17 6.65 -5.39
CA LEU A 371 -1.60 6.65 -3.99
C LEU A 371 -1.68 8.08 -3.44
N VAL A 372 -2.49 8.28 -2.43
CA VAL A 372 -2.51 9.51 -1.62
C VAL A 372 -1.96 9.27 -0.22
N ASP A 373 -2.02 8.04 0.24
CA ASP A 373 -1.41 7.51 1.47
C ASP A 373 -1.17 6.01 1.36
N SER A 374 -0.59 5.41 2.39
CA SER A 374 -0.26 3.99 2.48
C SER A 374 -0.05 3.55 3.93
N HIS A 375 0.38 2.31 4.11
CA HIS A 375 0.77 1.77 5.42
C HIS A 375 2.05 2.41 6.02
N ASP A 376 2.78 3.25 5.25
CA ASP A 376 4.02 3.92 5.65
C ASP A 376 3.88 5.44 5.77
N THR A 377 2.65 5.96 5.63
CA THR A 377 2.36 7.39 5.78
C THR A 377 1.19 7.60 6.73
N ASP A 378 1.01 8.83 7.20
CA ASP A 378 -0.25 9.22 7.81
C ASP A 378 -1.38 9.14 6.77
N ARG A 379 -2.59 8.75 7.22
CA ARG A 379 -3.76 8.71 6.36
C ARG A 379 -4.11 10.09 5.84
N ILE A 380 -4.60 10.16 4.61
CA ILE A 380 -5.00 11.43 4.00
C ILE A 380 -5.95 12.23 4.88
N ALA A 381 -6.87 11.56 5.58
CA ALA A 381 -7.78 12.17 6.55
C ALA A 381 -7.04 12.89 7.68
N SER A 382 -5.97 12.30 8.24
CA SER A 382 -5.14 12.93 9.29
C SER A 382 -4.22 14.01 8.73
N ARG A 383 -3.72 13.85 7.51
CA ARG A 383 -2.92 14.87 6.83
C ARG A 383 -3.71 16.16 6.61
N LEU A 384 -4.99 16.06 6.27
CA LEU A 384 -5.90 17.19 6.15
C LEU A 384 -6.14 17.94 7.48
N VAL A 385 -6.03 17.24 8.59
CA VAL A 385 -6.05 17.85 9.95
C VAL A 385 -4.73 18.57 10.26
N ASN A 386 -3.60 18.03 9.79
CA ASN A 386 -2.24 18.49 10.10
C ASN A 386 -1.57 19.25 8.96
N ARG A 387 -2.28 20.17 8.34
CA ARG A 387 -1.81 20.97 7.20
C ARG A 387 -0.59 21.84 7.54
N ASP A 388 0.22 22.14 6.51
CA ASP A 388 1.32 23.12 6.58
C ASP A 388 2.43 22.83 7.60
N ARG A 389 2.58 21.59 8.04
CA ARG A 389 3.63 21.16 8.98
C ARG A 389 4.94 20.86 8.24
N GLU A 390 5.39 19.62 8.18
CA GLU A 390 6.58 19.25 7.41
C GLU A 390 6.22 18.96 5.93
N ARG A 391 7.18 19.18 5.03
CA ARG A 391 6.96 18.88 3.59
C ARG A 391 7.13 17.39 3.34
N MET A 392 6.17 16.77 2.71
CA MET A 392 6.23 15.34 2.41
C MET A 392 7.38 14.97 1.45
N ARG A 393 7.83 15.88 0.59
CA ARG A 393 9.04 15.68 -0.23
C ARG A 393 10.33 15.56 0.59
N GLU A 394 10.36 16.10 1.81
CA GLU A 394 11.44 15.89 2.78
C GLU A 394 11.16 14.58 3.54
N TRP A 395 11.14 13.46 2.83
CA TRP A 395 10.59 12.18 3.27
C TRP A 395 10.98 11.77 4.69
N LEU A 396 12.28 11.69 4.99
CA LEU A 396 12.75 11.25 6.32
C LEU A 396 12.27 12.16 7.45
N LYS A 397 12.25 13.47 7.20
CA LYS A 397 11.79 14.46 8.17
C LYS A 397 10.29 14.38 8.36
N TYR A 398 9.55 14.27 7.25
CA TYR A 398 8.10 14.08 7.27
C TYR A 398 7.71 12.79 7.98
N TYR A 399 8.37 11.68 7.67
CA TYR A 399 8.14 10.38 8.29
C TYR A 399 8.31 10.43 9.82
N GLN A 400 9.37 11.09 10.31
CA GLN A 400 9.59 11.26 11.75
C GLN A 400 8.54 12.18 12.37
N TRP A 401 8.25 13.31 11.72
CA TRP A 401 7.29 14.27 12.22
C TRP A 401 5.87 13.72 12.28
N SER A 402 5.44 12.92 11.34
CA SER A 402 4.07 12.39 11.27
C SER A 402 3.80 11.24 12.25
N LYS A 403 4.80 10.79 13.03
CA LYS A 403 4.63 9.82 14.12
C LYS A 403 4.30 10.51 15.44
N VAL A 404 3.20 10.10 16.06
CA VAL A 404 2.74 10.70 17.35
C VAL A 404 3.75 10.53 18.47
N VAL A 405 4.57 9.48 18.46
CA VAL A 405 5.62 9.24 19.46
C VAL A 405 6.74 10.27 19.39
N HIS A 406 7.00 10.84 18.21
CA HIS A 406 8.03 11.86 18.02
C HIS A 406 7.47 13.28 18.04
N THR A 407 6.15 13.42 17.81
CA THR A 407 5.49 14.72 17.65
C THR A 407 4.23 14.78 18.52
N PRO A 408 4.38 15.14 19.80
CA PRO A 408 3.25 15.19 20.75
C PRO A 408 2.12 16.14 20.36
N ASP A 409 2.41 17.15 19.53
CA ASP A 409 1.45 18.13 19.01
C ASP A 409 0.84 17.72 17.65
N TYR A 410 1.10 16.50 17.16
CA TYR A 410 0.40 15.94 16.01
C TYR A 410 -1.08 15.74 16.37
N GLU A 411 -1.96 16.42 15.65
CA GLU A 411 -3.41 16.34 15.86
C GLU A 411 -3.98 14.99 15.45
N THR A 412 -4.48 14.23 16.42
CA THR A 412 -5.03 12.88 16.20
C THR A 412 -6.57 12.85 16.17
N ARG A 413 -7.22 14.01 16.06
CA ARG A 413 -8.67 14.09 15.97
C ARG A 413 -9.23 13.58 14.66
N LYS A 414 -10.51 13.23 14.66
CA LYS A 414 -11.28 12.96 13.44
C LYS A 414 -11.35 14.21 12.55
N PRO A 415 -11.26 14.09 11.22
CA PRO A 415 -11.46 15.23 10.32
C PRO A 415 -12.88 15.79 10.43
N ASN A 416 -13.01 17.10 10.28
CA ASN A 416 -14.29 17.79 10.22
C ASN A 416 -14.89 17.71 8.78
N GLU A 417 -16.11 18.27 8.60
CA GLU A 417 -16.81 18.24 7.31
C GLU A 417 -16.05 18.95 6.18
N GLN A 418 -15.36 20.06 6.47
CA GLN A 418 -14.58 20.78 5.46
C GLN A 418 -13.37 19.95 5.03
N GLU A 419 -12.64 19.34 5.98
CA GLU A 419 -11.52 18.44 5.71
C GLU A 419 -11.98 17.21 4.92
N ARG A 420 -13.14 16.65 5.27
CA ARG A 420 -13.76 15.55 4.53
C ARG A 420 -14.16 15.95 3.10
N ARG A 421 -14.60 17.18 2.88
CA ARG A 421 -14.88 17.71 1.55
C ARG A 421 -13.63 17.74 0.67
N VAL A 422 -12.51 18.20 1.22
CA VAL A 422 -11.22 18.18 0.50
C VAL A 422 -10.76 16.74 0.21
N GLN A 423 -10.98 15.79 1.14
CA GLN A 423 -10.70 14.37 0.89
C GLN A 423 -11.50 13.84 -0.30
N LYS A 424 -12.81 14.17 -0.37
CA LYS A 424 -13.66 13.82 -1.52
C LYS A 424 -13.13 14.45 -2.82
N LEU A 425 -12.65 15.68 -2.80
CA LEU A 425 -12.07 16.35 -3.97
C LEU A 425 -10.77 15.66 -4.43
N ILE A 426 -9.90 15.26 -3.50
CA ILE A 426 -8.68 14.50 -3.80
C ILE A 426 -9.04 13.14 -4.43
N ALA A 427 -10.02 12.43 -3.88
CA ALA A 427 -10.49 11.16 -4.44
C ALA A 427 -11.04 11.33 -5.86
N LEU A 428 -11.81 12.39 -6.14
CA LEU A 428 -12.30 12.71 -7.48
C LEU A 428 -11.12 12.94 -8.45
N PHE A 429 -10.14 13.73 -8.02
CA PHE A 429 -8.93 13.96 -8.82
C PHE A 429 -8.16 12.66 -9.09
N GLN A 430 -7.91 11.85 -8.06
CA GLN A 430 -7.22 10.56 -8.17
C GLN A 430 -7.92 9.62 -9.16
N MET A 431 -9.25 9.53 -9.12
CA MET A 431 -10.02 8.64 -10.00
C MET A 431 -10.13 9.13 -11.45
N THR A 432 -9.92 10.41 -11.71
CA THR A 432 -10.03 10.99 -13.06
C THR A 432 -8.67 11.23 -13.73
N TYR A 433 -7.58 11.29 -12.95
CA TYR A 433 -6.24 11.54 -13.46
C TYR A 433 -5.63 10.30 -14.16
N VAL A 434 -4.54 10.51 -14.91
CA VAL A 434 -3.75 9.46 -15.58
C VAL A 434 -3.05 8.59 -14.54
N GLY A 435 -3.07 7.28 -14.72
CA GLY A 435 -2.49 6.28 -13.82
C GLY A 435 -3.53 5.37 -13.19
N ALA A 436 -3.12 4.39 -12.43
CA ALA A 436 -3.96 3.44 -11.72
C ALA A 436 -4.14 3.91 -10.27
N PRO A 437 -5.33 4.41 -9.86
CA PRO A 437 -5.54 4.86 -8.49
C PRO A 437 -5.41 3.70 -7.51
N MET A 438 -4.80 3.97 -6.35
CA MET A 438 -4.69 3.02 -5.24
C MET A 438 -5.32 3.60 -3.98
N ILE A 439 -6.27 2.88 -3.43
CA ILE A 439 -6.96 3.17 -2.16
C ILE A 439 -6.28 2.37 -1.06
N TYR A 440 -5.90 3.01 0.02
CA TYR A 440 -5.45 2.33 1.23
C TYR A 440 -6.66 1.91 2.05
N TYR A 441 -6.70 0.66 2.53
CA TYR A 441 -7.87 0.11 3.22
C TYR A 441 -8.42 1.05 4.29
N GLY A 442 -9.73 1.27 4.26
CA GLY A 442 -10.45 2.08 5.23
C GLY A 442 -10.49 3.59 4.95
N ASP A 443 -9.84 4.09 3.91
CA ASP A 443 -9.99 5.50 3.52
C ASP A 443 -11.41 5.78 3.06
N GLU A 444 -12.01 4.85 2.31
CA GLU A 444 -13.40 4.87 1.89
C GLU A 444 -14.39 4.74 3.06
N ALA A 445 -13.97 4.07 4.14
CA ALA A 445 -14.76 3.93 5.37
C ALA A 445 -14.58 5.13 6.33
N GLY A 446 -13.74 6.10 5.96
CA GLY A 446 -13.52 7.32 6.73
C GLY A 446 -12.51 7.19 7.87
N MET A 447 -11.62 6.21 7.84
CA MET A 447 -10.57 6.04 8.84
C MET A 447 -9.59 7.22 8.84
N TRP A 448 -8.99 7.47 10.01
CA TRP A 448 -7.93 8.45 10.22
C TRP A 448 -6.83 7.86 11.11
N GLY A 449 -5.62 8.35 11.00
CA GLY A 449 -4.47 7.88 11.77
C GLY A 449 -3.20 8.60 11.36
N ALA A 450 -2.37 8.96 12.34
CA ALA A 450 -1.00 9.41 12.15
C ALA A 450 -0.18 8.29 11.48
N ASN A 451 1.09 8.53 11.19
CA ASN A 451 1.97 7.55 10.61
C ASN A 451 2.14 6.29 11.50
N ASP A 452 2.79 5.28 10.95
CA ASP A 452 3.06 3.99 11.59
C ASP A 452 3.40 4.11 13.10
N PRO A 453 2.69 3.35 13.96
CA PRO A 453 1.68 2.32 13.68
C PRO A 453 0.23 2.85 13.56
N CYS A 454 -0.03 4.14 13.74
CA CYS A 454 -1.38 4.69 13.88
C CYS A 454 -2.18 4.73 12.56
N CYS A 455 -1.50 4.70 11.40
CA CYS A 455 -2.16 4.51 10.09
C CYS A 455 -2.67 3.08 9.89
N ARG A 456 -2.20 2.11 10.70
CA ARG A 456 -2.50 0.67 10.61
C ARG A 456 -3.55 0.25 11.64
N LYS A 457 -4.53 1.09 11.94
CA LYS A 457 -5.69 0.72 12.78
C LYS A 457 -6.48 -0.42 12.14
N PRO A 458 -7.19 -1.26 12.91
CA PRO A 458 -8.08 -2.28 12.34
C PRO A 458 -9.18 -1.62 11.50
N MET A 459 -9.54 -2.28 10.40
CA MET A 459 -10.59 -1.84 9.46
C MET A 459 -11.93 -1.66 10.19
N LEU A 460 -12.69 -0.66 9.75
CA LEU A 460 -14.04 -0.42 10.25
C LEU A 460 -15.05 -1.23 9.43
N TRP A 461 -15.87 -2.03 10.11
CA TRP A 461 -16.95 -2.81 9.53
C TRP A 461 -18.30 -2.39 10.11
N GLU A 462 -19.35 -2.30 9.29
CA GLU A 462 -20.68 -1.83 9.71
C GLU A 462 -21.33 -2.73 10.77
N GLU A 463 -20.99 -4.01 10.79
CA GLU A 463 -21.50 -4.99 11.76
C GLU A 463 -20.90 -4.88 13.15
N LEU A 464 -19.89 -4.03 13.36
CA LEU A 464 -19.20 -3.85 14.64
C LEU A 464 -19.56 -2.52 15.30
N GLU A 465 -19.70 -2.55 16.62
CA GLU A 465 -19.81 -1.35 17.46
C GLU A 465 -18.43 -0.99 18.03
N TYR A 466 -17.98 0.23 17.83
CA TYR A 466 -16.68 0.71 18.22
C TYR A 466 -16.72 1.61 19.45
N GLU A 467 -15.71 1.49 20.31
CA GLU A 467 -15.44 2.51 21.32
C GLU A 467 -15.03 3.81 20.62
N ASP A 468 -15.55 4.94 21.12
CA ASP A 468 -15.12 6.25 20.67
C ASP A 468 -13.66 6.50 21.07
N GLU A 469 -12.87 7.16 20.21
CA GLU A 469 -11.52 7.60 20.60
C GLU A 469 -11.61 8.74 21.65
N ALA A 470 -11.53 8.37 22.91
CA ALA A 470 -11.62 9.25 24.07
C ALA A 470 -10.27 9.57 24.71
N VAL A 471 -9.20 8.87 24.30
CA VAL A 471 -7.85 9.00 24.84
C VAL A 471 -6.90 9.62 23.80
N LEU A 472 -5.97 10.44 24.27
CA LEU A 472 -4.86 11.01 23.49
C LEU A 472 -3.64 10.07 23.53
N PRO A 473 -2.69 10.19 22.59
CA PRO A 473 -1.45 9.38 22.61
C PRO A 473 -0.65 9.47 23.92
N ASN A 474 -0.73 10.58 24.63
CA ASN A 474 -0.07 10.79 25.93
C ASN A 474 -0.84 10.17 27.13
N GLY A 475 -1.97 9.51 26.86
CA GLY A 475 -2.83 8.88 27.87
C GLY A 475 -3.86 9.82 28.54
N GLU A 476 -3.87 11.10 28.21
CA GLU A 476 -4.88 12.04 28.70
C GLU A 476 -6.22 11.82 28.00
N ARG A 477 -7.30 12.24 28.65
CA ARG A 477 -8.62 12.22 28.02
C ARG A 477 -8.79 13.39 27.06
N ARG A 478 -9.39 13.12 25.90
CA ARG A 478 -9.84 14.17 24.98
C ARG A 478 -10.94 15.00 25.63
N GLU A 479 -10.99 16.29 25.34
CA GLU A 479 -12.13 17.14 25.74
C GLU A 479 -13.45 16.61 25.16
N ARG A 480 -13.40 16.13 23.92
CA ARG A 480 -14.52 15.50 23.23
C ARG A 480 -14.06 14.22 22.53
N ALA A 481 -14.67 13.11 22.89
CA ALA A 481 -14.41 11.84 22.24
C ALA A 481 -14.80 11.91 20.75
N ALA A 482 -13.99 11.29 19.91
CA ALA A 482 -14.25 11.20 18.47
C ALA A 482 -15.03 9.90 18.19
N ARG A 483 -16.25 10.02 17.69
CA ARG A 483 -17.07 8.86 17.32
C ARG A 483 -16.39 8.06 16.22
N VAL A 484 -16.20 6.78 16.47
CA VAL A 484 -15.66 5.81 15.51
C VAL A 484 -16.83 5.02 14.90
N ALA A 485 -17.00 5.13 13.59
CA ALA A 485 -17.99 4.40 12.82
C ALA A 485 -17.65 4.50 11.33
N VAL A 486 -18.14 3.57 10.53
CA VAL A 486 -18.06 3.62 9.07
C VAL A 486 -18.77 4.88 8.55
N ASP A 487 -18.11 5.58 7.62
CA ASP A 487 -18.66 6.72 6.91
C ASP A 487 -19.31 6.23 5.61
N CYS A 488 -20.58 5.80 5.70
CA CYS A 488 -21.33 5.26 4.57
C CYS A 488 -21.50 6.26 3.40
N GLU A 489 -21.53 7.57 3.70
CA GLU A 489 -21.58 8.60 2.66
C GLU A 489 -20.28 8.68 1.88
N LEU A 490 -19.14 8.59 2.58
CA LEU A 490 -17.84 8.57 1.94
C LEU A 490 -17.64 7.28 1.13
N PHE A 491 -18.04 6.12 1.67
CA PHE A 491 -18.05 4.85 0.94
C PHE A 491 -18.84 4.95 -0.37
N ALA A 492 -20.08 5.46 -0.31
CA ALA A 492 -20.90 5.64 -1.49
C ALA A 492 -20.27 6.60 -2.51
N TYR A 493 -19.56 7.62 -2.04
CA TYR A 493 -18.84 8.56 -2.89
C TYR A 493 -17.66 7.90 -3.62
N TYR A 494 -16.81 7.13 -2.92
CA TYR A 494 -15.74 6.35 -3.53
C TYR A 494 -16.28 5.35 -4.54
N ARG A 495 -17.32 4.60 -4.18
CA ARG A 495 -17.99 3.63 -5.07
C ARG A 495 -18.50 4.30 -6.36
N LYS A 496 -19.14 5.47 -6.27
CA LYS A 496 -19.59 6.24 -7.45
C LYS A 496 -18.42 6.65 -8.33
N LEU A 497 -17.35 7.16 -7.78
CA LEU A 497 -16.15 7.56 -8.53
C LEU A 497 -15.48 6.36 -9.24
N ILE A 498 -15.36 5.23 -8.55
CA ILE A 498 -14.80 4.00 -9.11
C ILE A 498 -15.68 3.51 -10.26
N GLN A 499 -17.00 3.49 -10.08
CA GLN A 499 -17.94 3.12 -11.13
C GLN A 499 -17.81 4.04 -12.36
N ILE A 500 -17.71 5.35 -12.16
CA ILE A 500 -17.49 6.32 -13.26
C ILE A 500 -16.20 5.98 -13.99
N ARG A 501 -15.08 5.78 -13.27
CA ARG A 501 -13.80 5.43 -13.89
C ARG A 501 -13.87 4.12 -14.69
N ARG A 502 -14.46 3.08 -14.12
CA ARG A 502 -14.54 1.75 -14.75
C ARG A 502 -15.48 1.72 -15.96
N SER A 503 -16.52 2.54 -15.97
CA SER A 503 -17.47 2.63 -17.07
C SER A 503 -17.00 3.51 -18.25
N HIS A 504 -15.91 4.25 -18.07
CA HIS A 504 -15.44 5.21 -19.07
C HIS A 504 -13.97 4.94 -19.44
N PRO A 505 -13.71 4.22 -20.55
CA PRO A 505 -12.34 3.92 -21.00
C PRO A 505 -11.44 5.15 -21.17
N ALA A 506 -12.01 6.33 -21.48
CA ALA A 506 -11.24 7.56 -21.57
C ALA A 506 -10.56 7.94 -20.24
N LEU A 507 -11.11 7.61 -19.08
CA LEU A 507 -10.45 7.83 -17.77
C LEU A 507 -9.31 6.84 -17.51
N GLN A 508 -9.31 5.69 -18.18
CA GLN A 508 -8.32 4.63 -18.03
C GLN A 508 -7.20 4.75 -19.06
N LEU A 509 -7.56 4.88 -20.34
CA LEU A 509 -6.68 4.78 -21.50
C LEU A 509 -6.52 6.09 -22.27
N GLY A 510 -7.35 7.10 -21.97
CA GLY A 510 -7.42 8.34 -22.73
C GLY A 510 -6.18 9.21 -22.59
N ASP A 511 -5.94 10.05 -23.58
CA ASP A 511 -4.95 11.11 -23.52
C ASP A 511 -5.27 12.13 -22.40
N PHE A 512 -4.40 13.10 -22.24
CA PHE A 512 -4.58 14.16 -21.24
C PHE A 512 -4.39 15.53 -21.88
N LYS A 513 -5.34 16.43 -21.62
CA LYS A 513 -5.23 17.82 -22.07
C LYS A 513 -5.67 18.77 -20.95
N THR A 514 -4.80 19.67 -20.52
CA THR A 514 -5.15 20.76 -19.63
C THR A 514 -6.10 21.74 -20.35
N LEU A 515 -7.22 22.05 -19.73
CA LEU A 515 -8.23 22.99 -20.23
C LEU A 515 -8.16 24.35 -19.54
N LEU A 516 -7.87 24.37 -18.23
CA LEU A 516 -7.84 25.57 -17.41
C LEU A 516 -6.81 25.46 -16.29
N CYS A 517 -6.01 26.52 -16.14
CA CYS A 517 -5.24 26.84 -14.95
C CYS A 517 -5.59 28.28 -14.55
N ASP A 518 -6.42 28.48 -13.53
CA ASP A 518 -6.79 29.79 -13.01
C ASP A 518 -6.30 29.98 -11.59
N GLU A 519 -5.22 30.72 -11.47
CA GLU A 519 -4.55 30.99 -10.18
C GLU A 519 -5.44 31.80 -9.24
N SER A 520 -6.20 32.77 -9.79
CA SER A 520 -6.97 33.73 -9.01
C SER A 520 -8.19 33.10 -8.32
N ARG A 521 -8.70 32.02 -8.92
CA ARG A 521 -9.89 31.29 -8.45
C ARG A 521 -9.55 29.89 -7.92
N GLU A 522 -8.27 29.49 -7.98
CA GLU A 522 -7.79 28.14 -7.63
C GLU A 522 -8.55 27.04 -8.40
N LEU A 523 -8.78 27.27 -9.71
CA LEU A 523 -9.48 26.35 -10.59
C LEU A 523 -8.51 25.60 -11.49
N TYR A 524 -8.69 24.30 -11.57
CA TYR A 524 -7.98 23.42 -12.49
C TYR A 524 -8.97 22.60 -13.31
N ALA A 525 -8.80 22.51 -14.62
CA ALA A 525 -9.61 21.64 -15.45
C ALA A 525 -8.78 20.96 -16.53
N PHE A 526 -9.13 19.69 -16.81
CA PHE A 526 -8.49 18.89 -17.85
C PHE A 526 -9.49 17.97 -18.52
N SER A 527 -9.17 17.48 -19.71
CA SER A 527 -9.94 16.44 -20.40
C SER A 527 -9.13 15.16 -20.60
N ARG A 528 -9.89 14.08 -20.72
CA ARG A 528 -9.43 12.73 -21.10
C ARG A 528 -10.23 12.29 -22.31
N SER A 529 -9.56 11.84 -23.40
CA SER A 529 -10.23 11.41 -24.62
C SER A 529 -9.71 10.07 -25.11
N TYR A 530 -10.61 9.17 -25.48
CA TYR A 530 -10.30 7.85 -26.01
C TYR A 530 -11.42 7.37 -26.92
N GLU A 531 -11.09 6.97 -28.17
CA GLU A 531 -12.02 6.38 -29.16
C GLU A 531 -13.35 7.18 -29.31
N GLY A 532 -13.26 8.49 -29.36
CA GLY A 532 -14.43 9.37 -29.53
C GLY A 532 -15.17 9.72 -28.24
N GLN A 533 -14.86 9.09 -27.11
CA GLN A 533 -15.36 9.49 -25.80
C GLN A 533 -14.47 10.57 -25.20
N THR A 534 -15.05 11.65 -24.70
CA THR A 534 -14.34 12.72 -24.00
C THR A 534 -15.01 13.01 -22.66
N LEU A 535 -14.20 13.06 -21.59
CA LEU A 535 -14.62 13.54 -20.27
C LEU A 535 -13.75 14.72 -19.87
N ALA A 536 -14.37 15.70 -19.22
CA ALA A 536 -13.65 16.79 -18.55
C ALA A 536 -13.83 16.68 -17.04
N ALA A 537 -12.75 16.84 -16.31
CA ALA A 537 -12.75 17.02 -14.86
C ALA A 537 -12.49 18.50 -14.55
N VAL A 538 -13.34 19.09 -13.73
CA VAL A 538 -13.22 20.48 -13.26
C VAL A 538 -13.07 20.48 -11.76
N ILE A 539 -12.00 21.05 -11.26
CA ILE A 539 -11.58 21.07 -9.86
C ILE A 539 -11.64 22.51 -9.34
N ASN A 540 -12.43 22.73 -8.30
CA ASN A 540 -12.41 23.98 -7.54
C ASN A 540 -11.76 23.74 -6.17
N ASN A 541 -10.46 24.06 -6.05
CA ASN A 541 -9.72 23.95 -4.79
C ASN A 541 -9.88 25.20 -3.91
N GLY A 542 -10.54 26.25 -4.43
CA GLY A 542 -10.80 27.50 -3.73
C GLY A 542 -11.89 27.37 -2.65
N LYS A 543 -11.94 28.36 -1.76
CA LYS A 543 -12.90 28.41 -0.64
C LYS A 543 -14.23 29.10 -1.01
N GLN A 544 -14.47 29.42 -2.29
CA GLN A 544 -15.68 30.06 -2.79
C GLN A 544 -16.26 29.28 -3.96
N ASP A 545 -17.58 29.28 -4.06
CA ASP A 545 -18.30 28.77 -5.23
C ASP A 545 -17.88 29.56 -6.48
N GLN A 546 -17.66 28.87 -7.59
CA GLN A 546 -17.18 29.49 -8.83
C GLN A 546 -18.15 29.23 -9.97
N ARG A 547 -18.38 30.27 -10.78
CA ARG A 547 -19.15 30.17 -12.01
C ARG A 547 -18.20 30.14 -13.21
N LEU A 548 -18.34 29.13 -14.04
CA LEU A 548 -17.55 28.91 -15.23
C LEU A 548 -18.39 28.94 -16.47
N ASN A 549 -17.87 29.51 -17.55
CA ASN A 549 -18.54 29.44 -18.84
C ASN A 549 -18.25 28.09 -19.52
N GLY A 550 -19.27 27.41 -19.99
CA GLY A 550 -19.18 26.11 -20.63
C GLY A 550 -18.40 26.10 -21.96
N SER A 551 -18.05 27.28 -22.52
CA SER A 551 -17.14 27.34 -23.67
C SER A 551 -15.76 26.72 -23.41
N LEU A 552 -15.37 26.62 -22.12
CA LEU A 552 -14.20 25.88 -21.66
C LEU A 552 -14.21 24.41 -22.11
N LEU A 553 -15.39 23.81 -22.13
CA LEU A 553 -15.60 22.41 -22.46
C LEU A 553 -15.65 22.15 -23.98
N GLY A 554 -15.83 23.20 -24.77
CA GLY A 554 -16.09 23.11 -26.20
C GLY A 554 -17.60 23.07 -26.56
N PRO A 555 -17.91 22.85 -27.83
CA PRO A 555 -19.30 22.74 -28.26
C PRO A 555 -19.93 21.41 -27.88
N GLY A 556 -21.26 21.38 -27.69
CA GLY A 556 -22.03 20.17 -27.41
C GLY A 556 -22.71 20.17 -26.05
N ARG A 557 -23.22 19.02 -25.67
CA ARG A 557 -23.88 18.77 -24.38
C ARG A 557 -22.94 17.96 -23.50
N PHE A 558 -22.97 18.23 -22.21
CA PHE A 558 -22.14 17.55 -21.23
C PHE A 558 -23.02 17.05 -20.08
N ALA A 559 -23.06 15.74 -19.90
CA ALA A 559 -23.71 15.13 -18.73
C ALA A 559 -22.75 15.19 -17.52
N ASP A 560 -23.20 15.78 -16.42
CA ASP A 560 -22.48 15.72 -15.15
C ASP A 560 -22.73 14.37 -14.48
N LEU A 561 -21.67 13.58 -14.35
CA LEU A 561 -21.75 12.24 -13.78
C LEU A 561 -21.83 12.24 -12.24
N MET A 562 -21.61 13.41 -11.60
CA MET A 562 -21.70 13.56 -10.16
C MET A 562 -23.06 14.11 -9.70
N GLU A 563 -23.70 15.00 -10.47
CA GLU A 563 -24.87 15.79 -10.06
C GLU A 563 -26.15 15.49 -10.86
N ASP A 564 -26.12 14.54 -11.81
CA ASP A 564 -27.25 14.20 -12.72
C ASP A 564 -27.79 15.42 -13.48
N GLU A 565 -26.92 16.37 -13.83
CA GLU A 565 -27.23 17.62 -14.55
C GLU A 565 -26.72 17.56 -15.99
N VAL A 566 -27.30 18.30 -16.90
CA VAL A 566 -26.82 18.48 -18.28
C VAL A 566 -26.43 19.94 -18.50
N ILE A 567 -25.17 20.15 -18.89
CA ILE A 567 -24.61 21.47 -19.21
C ILE A 567 -24.52 21.61 -20.72
N GLU A 568 -25.11 22.66 -21.28
CA GLU A 568 -24.93 22.99 -22.69
C GLU A 568 -23.61 23.76 -22.90
N GLY A 569 -22.87 23.41 -23.93
CA GLY A 569 -21.65 24.12 -24.29
C GLY A 569 -21.92 25.62 -24.52
N GLY A 570 -21.17 26.46 -23.83
CA GLY A 570 -21.33 27.91 -23.87
C GLY A 570 -22.29 28.48 -22.81
N THR A 571 -23.04 27.67 -22.07
CA THR A 571 -23.80 28.14 -20.90
C THR A 571 -22.91 28.11 -19.64
N ASP A 572 -23.24 28.98 -18.69
CA ASP A 572 -22.55 29.03 -17.42
C ASP A 572 -22.99 27.87 -16.51
N PHE A 573 -22.05 27.29 -15.78
CA PHE A 573 -22.30 26.29 -14.74
C PHE A 573 -21.52 26.60 -13.46
N GLU A 574 -21.99 26.08 -12.35
CA GLU A 574 -21.40 26.33 -11.04
C GLU A 574 -20.55 25.13 -10.57
N VAL A 575 -19.40 25.41 -9.95
CA VAL A 575 -18.60 24.43 -9.21
C VAL A 575 -18.44 24.92 -7.78
N LYS A 576 -18.99 24.17 -6.83
CA LYS A 576 -18.97 24.52 -5.40
C LYS A 576 -17.56 24.58 -4.85
N ALA A 577 -17.36 25.33 -3.78
CA ALA A 577 -16.09 25.46 -3.07
C ALA A 577 -15.57 24.07 -2.63
N GLN A 578 -14.31 23.79 -2.92
CA GLN A 578 -13.63 22.53 -2.56
C GLN A 578 -14.39 21.28 -3.08
N THR A 579 -14.91 21.37 -4.30
CA THR A 579 -15.56 20.25 -5.01
C THR A 579 -15.06 20.16 -6.45
N GLY A 580 -15.52 19.14 -7.16
CA GLY A 580 -15.23 18.97 -8.58
C GLY A 580 -16.43 18.42 -9.35
N ARG A 581 -16.37 18.53 -10.68
CA ARG A 581 -17.34 18.00 -11.63
C ARG A 581 -16.65 17.01 -12.57
N ILE A 582 -17.37 15.98 -13.00
CA ILE A 582 -16.95 15.04 -14.05
C ILE A 582 -18.00 15.11 -15.17
N LEU A 583 -17.58 15.64 -16.30
CA LEU A 583 -18.49 16.03 -17.38
C LEU A 583 -18.21 15.16 -18.61
N LEU A 584 -19.17 14.32 -18.99
CA LEU A 584 -19.12 13.47 -20.17
C LEU A 584 -19.71 14.21 -21.37
N GLN A 585 -18.93 14.37 -22.43
CA GLN A 585 -19.39 14.93 -23.69
C GLN A 585 -20.34 13.96 -24.42
N GLY A 586 -21.56 14.44 -24.74
CA GLY A 586 -22.57 13.70 -25.49
C GLY A 586 -22.43 13.80 -27.00
#